data_d27c9ce3bcc194fa91277cfb04f9f66e
#
_entry.id   d27c9ce3bcc194fa91277cfb04f9f66e
#
_cell.length_a   1.000
_cell.length_b   1.000
_cell.length_c   1.000
_cell.angle_alpha   90.00
_cell.angle_beta   90.00
_cell.angle_gamma   90.00
#
_symmetry.space_group_name_H-M   'P 1'
#
loop_
_entity.id
_entity.type
_entity.pdbx_description
1 polymer ?
#
loop_
_entity_poly.entity_id
_entity_poly.type
_entity_poly.pdbx_seq_one_letter_code
_entity_poly.pdbx_strand_id
1 'polypeptide(L)'
;MKKTSKYLIYLSVLLPVLFTGCRQKADNQLVIFHAGSLAMPFKALADSFTIMYPGTEFKMEAAGSVDCARKITELGRSCDILASADYQVIDQLLIPDHATINEPFAVNSIIIAYTDKSRKANEITTDNWYEILLSPDVFYGRSDPHADPCGYRTVFALQLAQEYYTGSKGKAPFQVSDFTEKDRRFIRPKEVDLLALLGSQAIDYMFIYKSVALQHRLRYVELPTEINLGDNTLAEHYAKAQLKIRGNSPGDSVVVTGTPITYSFTIPHNAENPELAEKFARFLKDPDGGQKILRAMGQ
;
A
#
# COMPACT_ATOMS: atom_id res chain seq x y z
N MET A 1 -69.69 -56.88 -25.11
CA MET A 1 -68.33 -57.21 -24.69
C MET A 1 -67.51 -55.91 -24.75
N LYS A 2 -67.32 -55.23 -23.59
CA LYS A 2 -66.51 -53.98 -23.51
C LYS A 2 -65.23 -54.30 -22.76
N LYS A 3 -64.11 -54.15 -23.42
CA LYS A 3 -62.74 -54.24 -22.84
C LYS A 3 -62.42 -52.91 -22.19
N THR A 4 -62.22 -52.87 -20.88
CA THR A 4 -61.73 -51.76 -20.13
C THR A 4 -60.19 -51.85 -20.08
N SER A 5 -59.52 -50.90 -20.70
CA SER A 5 -58.07 -50.73 -20.63
C SER A 5 -57.69 -49.95 -19.34
N LYS A 6 -56.89 -50.55 -18.46
CA LYS A 6 -56.33 -49.92 -17.27
C LYS A 6 -55.04 -49.21 -17.64
N TYR A 7 -55.04 -47.87 -17.63
CA TYR A 7 -53.81 -47.08 -17.71
C TYR A 7 -53.18 -46.98 -16.34
N LEU A 8 -52.00 -47.57 -16.21
CA LEU A 8 -51.13 -47.43 -15.01
C LEU A 8 -50.31 -46.15 -15.16
N ILE A 9 -50.66 -45.14 -14.36
CA ILE A 9 -49.92 -43.87 -14.34
C ILE A 9 -48.75 -44.04 -13.35
N TYR A 10 -47.54 -44.14 -13.87
CA TYR A 10 -46.30 -44.02 -13.08
C TYR A 10 -46.05 -42.57 -12.75
N LEU A 11 -46.31 -42.18 -11.50
CA LEU A 11 -45.96 -40.89 -10.96
C LEU A 11 -44.46 -40.95 -10.55
N SER A 12 -43.55 -40.52 -11.43
CA SER A 12 -42.15 -40.38 -11.10
C SER A 12 -41.95 -39.11 -10.26
N VAL A 13 -41.78 -39.31 -8.95
CA VAL A 13 -41.36 -38.23 -8.02
C VAL A 13 -39.92 -37.86 -8.35
N LEU A 14 -39.74 -36.75 -9.05
CA LEU A 14 -38.46 -36.14 -9.27
C LEU A 14 -38.06 -35.42 -7.97
N LEU A 15 -37.21 -36.07 -7.15
CA LEU A 15 -36.64 -35.48 -5.94
C LEU A 15 -35.55 -34.47 -6.37
N PRO A 16 -35.71 -33.14 -6.12
CA PRO A 16 -34.64 -32.20 -6.42
C PRO A 16 -33.51 -32.46 -5.41
N VAL A 17 -32.41 -33.02 -5.89
CA VAL A 17 -31.13 -33.05 -5.12
C VAL A 17 -30.64 -31.63 -5.03
N LEU A 18 -30.93 -30.97 -3.93
CA LEU A 18 -30.29 -29.71 -3.55
C LEU A 18 -28.83 -30.02 -3.31
N PHE A 19 -27.99 -29.81 -4.32
CA PHE A 19 -26.55 -29.64 -4.13
C PHE A 19 -26.36 -28.37 -3.31
N THR A 20 -26.44 -28.46 -2.00
CA THR A 20 -25.78 -27.54 -1.10
C THR A 20 -24.27 -27.76 -1.31
N GLY A 21 -23.73 -27.09 -2.30
CA GLY A 21 -22.29 -26.95 -2.43
C GLY A 21 -21.79 -26.20 -1.19
N CYS A 22 -21.49 -26.92 -0.12
CA CYS A 22 -20.60 -26.44 0.90
C CYS A 22 -19.33 -26.06 0.17
N ARG A 23 -19.11 -24.75 -0.01
CA ARG A 23 -17.82 -24.21 -0.41
C ARG A 23 -16.87 -24.61 0.72
N GLN A 24 -16.18 -25.74 0.54
CA GLN A 24 -15.23 -26.25 1.50
C GLN A 24 -14.20 -25.16 1.65
N LYS A 25 -14.20 -24.53 2.81
CA LYS A 25 -13.24 -23.49 3.18
C LYS A 25 -11.86 -24.15 3.00
N ALA A 26 -11.00 -23.56 2.20
CA ALA A 26 -9.63 -24.03 2.10
C ALA A 26 -8.93 -23.66 3.41
N ASP A 27 -8.92 -24.57 4.38
CA ASP A 27 -8.38 -24.35 5.72
C ASP A 27 -6.91 -23.88 5.73
N ASN A 28 -6.26 -23.94 4.56
CA ASN A 28 -4.87 -23.57 4.37
C ASN A 28 -4.67 -22.32 3.50
N GLN A 29 -5.72 -21.56 3.19
CA GLN A 29 -5.60 -20.35 2.35
C GLN A 29 -5.52 -19.10 3.19
N LEU A 30 -4.54 -18.22 2.90
CA LEU A 30 -4.39 -16.93 3.53
C LEU A 30 -4.59 -15.80 2.50
N VAL A 31 -5.65 -15.02 2.69
CA VAL A 31 -5.96 -13.85 1.86
C VAL A 31 -5.35 -12.61 2.48
N ILE A 32 -4.45 -11.94 1.76
CA ILE A 32 -3.74 -10.75 2.25
C ILE A 32 -4.00 -9.56 1.33
N PHE A 33 -4.55 -8.48 1.88
CA PHE A 33 -4.54 -7.17 1.22
C PHE A 33 -3.33 -6.39 1.73
N HIS A 34 -2.53 -5.83 0.82
CA HIS A 34 -1.30 -5.15 1.24
C HIS A 34 -0.97 -3.94 0.37
N ALA A 35 -0.21 -3.00 0.95
CA ALA A 35 0.37 -1.87 0.24
C ALA A 35 1.20 -2.35 -0.96
N GLY A 36 1.26 -1.53 -2.01
CA GLY A 36 2.05 -1.81 -3.22
C GLY A 36 3.52 -2.10 -2.92
N SER A 37 4.14 -1.29 -2.07
CA SER A 37 5.53 -1.43 -1.60
C SER A 37 5.85 -2.73 -0.87
N LEU A 38 4.84 -3.47 -0.44
CA LEU A 38 4.97 -4.77 0.20
C LEU A 38 4.92 -5.96 -0.78
N ALA A 39 4.72 -5.72 -2.09
CA ALA A 39 4.53 -6.81 -3.04
C ALA A 39 5.73 -7.78 -3.09
N MET A 40 6.95 -7.28 -3.21
CA MET A 40 8.15 -8.11 -3.21
C MET A 40 8.45 -8.72 -1.82
N PRO A 41 8.44 -7.95 -0.72
CA PRO A 41 8.64 -8.50 0.62
C PRO A 41 7.62 -9.57 0.98
N PHE A 42 6.32 -9.35 0.72
CA PHE A 42 5.28 -10.32 1.09
C PHE A 42 5.34 -11.58 0.24
N LYS A 43 5.79 -11.48 -1.03
CA LYS A 43 6.09 -12.68 -1.81
C LYS A 43 7.20 -13.49 -1.16
N ALA A 44 8.31 -12.88 -0.76
CA ALA A 44 9.41 -13.58 -0.11
C ALA A 44 9.01 -14.15 1.28
N LEU A 45 8.17 -13.41 2.02
CA LEU A 45 7.59 -13.89 3.28
C LEU A 45 6.70 -15.12 3.05
N ALA A 46 5.83 -15.09 2.03
CA ALA A 46 4.97 -16.22 1.69
C ALA A 46 5.77 -17.45 1.25
N ASP A 47 6.77 -17.25 0.41
CA ASP A 47 7.67 -18.34 -0.04
C ASP A 47 8.37 -18.99 1.17
N SER A 48 8.88 -18.18 2.12
CA SER A 48 9.53 -18.68 3.33
C SER A 48 8.54 -19.34 4.31
N PHE A 49 7.36 -18.76 4.49
CA PHE A 49 6.32 -19.32 5.36
C PHE A 49 5.81 -20.68 4.86
N THR A 50 5.65 -20.84 3.54
CA THR A 50 5.22 -22.11 2.94
C THR A 50 6.22 -23.25 3.18
N ILE A 51 7.52 -22.95 3.34
CA ILE A 51 8.52 -23.95 3.71
C ILE A 51 8.26 -24.48 5.14
N MET A 52 7.88 -23.59 6.07
CA MET A 52 7.60 -23.95 7.46
C MET A 52 6.20 -24.56 7.64
N TYR A 53 5.25 -24.14 6.84
CA TYR A 53 3.85 -24.57 6.85
C TYR A 53 3.43 -25.08 5.46
N PRO A 54 3.87 -26.31 5.09
CA PRO A 54 3.58 -26.87 3.76
C PRO A 54 2.07 -26.96 3.50
N GLY A 55 1.67 -26.63 2.27
CA GLY A 55 0.27 -26.62 1.85
C GLY A 55 -0.45 -25.30 2.10
N THR A 56 0.21 -24.29 2.69
CA THR A 56 -0.38 -22.94 2.77
C THR A 56 -0.44 -22.30 1.38
N GLU A 57 -1.63 -21.83 1.00
CA GLU A 57 -1.89 -21.09 -0.23
C GLU A 57 -2.06 -19.61 0.08
N PHE A 58 -1.35 -18.74 -0.64
CA PHE A 58 -1.46 -17.29 -0.48
C PHE A 58 -2.26 -16.67 -1.63
N LYS A 59 -3.27 -15.87 -1.28
CA LYS A 59 -3.96 -14.95 -2.19
C LYS A 59 -3.63 -13.53 -1.78
N MET A 60 -2.67 -12.92 -2.47
CA MET A 60 -2.22 -11.57 -2.16
C MET A 60 -2.77 -10.57 -3.18
N GLU A 61 -3.29 -9.46 -2.68
CA GLU A 61 -3.81 -8.37 -3.50
C GLU A 61 -3.14 -7.05 -3.10
N ALA A 62 -2.35 -6.49 -4.03
CA ALA A 62 -1.65 -5.24 -3.85
C ALA A 62 -2.51 -4.06 -4.33
N ALA A 63 -2.69 -3.05 -3.46
CA ALA A 63 -3.30 -1.76 -3.81
C ALA A 63 -2.70 -0.64 -2.95
N GLY A 64 -3.13 0.62 -3.12
CA GLY A 64 -2.88 1.65 -2.11
C GLY A 64 -3.49 1.24 -0.77
N SER A 65 -2.84 1.54 0.35
CA SER A 65 -3.32 1.07 1.67
C SER A 65 -4.73 1.56 1.99
N VAL A 66 -5.06 2.80 1.61
CA VAL A 66 -6.40 3.37 1.78
C VAL A 66 -7.44 2.60 0.95
N ASP A 67 -7.09 2.23 -0.29
CA ASP A 67 -7.96 1.40 -1.13
C ASP A 67 -8.10 -0.01 -0.58
N CYS A 68 -7.03 -0.59 -0.01
CA CYS A 68 -7.11 -1.88 0.70
C CYS A 68 -8.08 -1.82 1.88
N ALA A 69 -8.02 -0.77 2.69
CA ALA A 69 -8.95 -0.56 3.80
C ALA A 69 -10.40 -0.42 3.30
N ARG A 70 -10.63 0.35 2.23
CA ARG A 70 -11.96 0.53 1.63
C ARG A 70 -12.56 -0.74 1.05
N LYS A 71 -11.76 -1.68 0.58
CA LYS A 71 -12.27 -3.00 0.18
C LYS A 71 -12.96 -3.72 1.33
N ILE A 72 -12.51 -3.50 2.56
CA ILE A 72 -13.11 -4.06 3.76
C ILE A 72 -14.30 -3.21 4.18
N THR A 73 -14.12 -1.90 4.33
CA THR A 73 -15.13 -1.00 4.93
C THR A 73 -16.28 -0.66 3.99
N GLU A 74 -16.01 -0.42 2.70
CA GLU A 74 -17.03 -0.01 1.72
C GLU A 74 -17.58 -1.20 0.92
N LEU A 75 -16.72 -2.20 0.60
CA LEU A 75 -17.11 -3.33 -0.27
C LEU A 75 -17.39 -4.61 0.50
N GLY A 76 -17.18 -4.63 1.82
CA GLY A 76 -17.42 -5.82 2.67
C GLY A 76 -16.56 -7.03 2.30
N ARG A 77 -15.44 -6.83 1.61
CA ARG A 77 -14.55 -7.93 1.23
C ARG A 77 -13.80 -8.48 2.44
N SER A 78 -13.75 -9.80 2.57
CA SER A 78 -12.93 -10.45 3.59
C SER A 78 -11.46 -10.53 3.17
N CYS A 79 -10.58 -10.38 4.16
CA CYS A 79 -9.18 -10.78 4.07
C CYS A 79 -8.72 -11.22 5.46
N ASP A 80 -7.67 -12.04 5.50
CA ASP A 80 -7.14 -12.57 6.75
C ASP A 80 -6.12 -11.61 7.36
N ILE A 81 -5.40 -10.85 6.52
CA ILE A 81 -4.46 -9.82 6.94
C ILE A 81 -4.61 -8.61 6.03
N LEU A 82 -4.68 -7.43 6.63
CA LEU A 82 -4.44 -6.18 5.93
C LEU A 82 -3.09 -5.62 6.41
N ALA A 83 -2.16 -5.42 5.47
CA ALA A 83 -0.84 -4.84 5.73
C ALA A 83 -0.71 -3.47 5.03
N SER A 84 -0.65 -2.43 5.84
CA SER A 84 -0.65 -1.04 5.41
C SER A 84 0.76 -0.45 5.42
N ALA A 85 1.04 0.44 4.49
CA ALA A 85 2.24 1.29 4.52
C ALA A 85 2.13 2.43 5.54
N ASP A 86 0.96 2.62 6.15
CA ASP A 86 0.73 3.62 7.19
C ASP A 86 -0.21 3.06 8.26
N TYR A 87 0.24 3.09 9.53
CA TYR A 87 -0.55 2.65 10.66
C TYR A 87 -1.83 3.48 10.85
N GLN A 88 -1.81 4.78 10.52
CA GLN A 88 -2.99 5.66 10.62
C GLN A 88 -4.16 5.16 9.76
N VAL A 89 -3.91 4.48 8.64
CA VAL A 89 -4.97 3.90 7.81
C VAL A 89 -5.77 2.86 8.59
N ILE A 90 -5.10 2.00 9.37
CA ILE A 90 -5.77 1.00 10.21
C ILE A 90 -6.52 1.69 11.35
N ASP A 91 -5.88 2.62 12.05
CA ASP A 91 -6.49 3.32 13.19
C ASP A 91 -7.73 4.11 12.80
N GLN A 92 -7.68 4.81 11.68
CA GLN A 92 -8.74 5.75 11.28
C GLN A 92 -9.86 5.12 10.46
N LEU A 93 -9.56 4.05 9.70
CA LEU A 93 -10.52 3.47 8.76
C LEU A 93 -11.06 2.10 9.19
N LEU A 94 -10.33 1.37 10.03
CA LEU A 94 -10.75 0.03 10.43
C LEU A 94 -11.10 -0.09 11.91
N ILE A 95 -10.40 0.59 12.79
CA ILE A 95 -10.65 0.50 14.24
C ILE A 95 -11.73 1.51 14.67
N PRO A 96 -12.71 1.11 15.50
CA PRO A 96 -12.88 -0.23 16.10
C PRO A 96 -13.76 -1.19 15.28
N ASP A 97 -14.44 -0.73 14.23
CA ASP A 97 -15.58 -1.43 13.61
C ASP A 97 -15.17 -2.68 12.81
N HIS A 98 -13.98 -2.68 12.23
CA HIS A 98 -13.49 -3.75 11.35
C HIS A 98 -12.25 -4.46 11.87
N ALA A 99 -11.58 -3.89 12.89
CA ALA A 99 -10.39 -4.46 13.51
C ALA A 99 -10.24 -3.95 14.94
N THR A 100 -9.43 -4.66 15.76
CA THR A 100 -9.14 -4.26 17.16
C THR A 100 -7.66 -4.00 17.41
N ILE A 101 -6.78 -4.50 16.56
CA ILE A 101 -5.31 -4.38 16.73
C ILE A 101 -4.70 -3.66 15.54
N ASN A 102 -3.60 -3.00 15.78
CA ASN A 102 -2.77 -2.36 14.77
C ASN A 102 -1.30 -2.53 15.17
N GLU A 103 -0.60 -3.49 14.54
CA GLU A 103 0.75 -3.88 14.95
C GLU A 103 1.80 -3.38 13.96
N PRO A 104 2.75 -2.53 14.40
CA PRO A 104 3.84 -2.08 13.55
C PRO A 104 4.82 -3.23 13.27
N PHE A 105 5.43 -3.25 12.05
CA PHE A 105 6.38 -4.27 11.68
C PHE A 105 7.55 -3.80 10.82
N ALA A 106 7.49 -2.61 10.20
CA ALA A 106 8.55 -2.07 9.36
C ALA A 106 8.54 -0.54 9.33
N VAL A 107 9.64 0.05 8.87
CA VAL A 107 9.82 1.50 8.68
C VAL A 107 10.30 1.80 7.28
N ASN A 108 10.21 3.07 6.85
CA ASN A 108 10.68 3.48 5.53
C ASN A 108 10.98 4.98 5.47
N SER A 109 11.36 5.49 4.30
CA SER A 109 11.47 6.92 4.01
C SER A 109 11.02 7.22 2.58
N ILE A 110 10.61 8.46 2.31
CA ILE A 110 10.32 8.96 0.97
C ILE A 110 11.63 9.40 0.30
N ILE A 111 11.79 9.00 -0.95
CA ILE A 111 12.91 9.41 -1.83
C ILE A 111 12.38 9.79 -3.22
N ILE A 112 13.26 10.32 -4.05
CA ILE A 112 13.00 10.54 -5.47
C ILE A 112 13.80 9.53 -6.27
N ALA A 113 13.13 8.53 -6.86
CA ALA A 113 13.78 7.51 -7.68
C ALA A 113 13.83 7.91 -9.15
N TYR A 114 14.85 7.41 -9.84
CA TYR A 114 15.09 7.66 -11.26
C TYR A 114 16.02 6.59 -11.88
N THR A 115 16.26 6.67 -13.18
CA THR A 115 17.18 5.77 -13.91
C THR A 115 18.32 6.56 -14.56
N ASP A 116 19.33 5.87 -15.05
CA ASP A 116 20.42 6.51 -15.83
C ASP A 116 19.92 7.19 -17.12
N LYS A 117 18.71 6.83 -17.58
CA LYS A 117 18.08 7.38 -18.78
C LYS A 117 17.18 8.59 -18.49
N SER A 118 16.95 8.92 -17.23
CA SER A 118 16.15 10.07 -16.83
C SER A 118 16.83 11.36 -17.26
N ARG A 119 16.07 12.34 -17.73
CA ARG A 119 16.59 13.66 -18.07
C ARG A 119 17.25 14.27 -16.85
N LYS A 120 18.42 14.88 -17.04
CA LYS A 120 19.23 15.48 -15.96
C LYS A 120 19.62 14.51 -14.83
N ALA A 121 19.72 13.20 -15.13
CA ALA A 121 20.08 12.15 -14.16
C ALA A 121 21.43 12.35 -13.49
N ASN A 122 22.37 13.05 -14.14
CA ASN A 122 23.70 13.34 -13.62
C ASN A 122 23.81 14.74 -12.96
N GLU A 123 22.73 15.52 -13.00
CA GLU A 123 22.68 16.87 -12.44
C GLU A 123 21.91 16.92 -11.12
N ILE A 124 20.93 16.00 -10.94
CA ILE A 124 20.06 15.99 -9.76
C ILE A 124 20.80 15.63 -8.48
N THR A 125 20.56 16.41 -7.44
CA THR A 125 21.14 16.26 -6.10
C THR A 125 20.08 16.53 -5.03
N THR A 126 20.44 16.29 -3.76
CA THR A 126 19.62 16.66 -2.59
C THR A 126 19.30 18.17 -2.52
N ASP A 127 20.16 19.01 -3.10
CA ASP A 127 20.04 20.47 -2.98
C ASP A 127 19.28 21.14 -4.13
N ASN A 128 19.11 20.44 -5.27
CA ASN A 128 18.50 21.01 -6.48
C ASN A 128 17.34 20.20 -7.07
N TRP A 129 16.93 19.09 -6.45
CA TRP A 129 15.91 18.20 -6.99
C TRP A 129 14.62 18.93 -7.38
N TYR A 130 14.20 19.93 -6.61
CA TYR A 130 13.00 20.71 -6.90
C TYR A 130 13.13 21.57 -8.16
N GLU A 131 14.32 22.10 -8.45
CA GLU A 131 14.60 22.84 -9.70
C GLU A 131 14.55 21.90 -10.89
N ILE A 132 15.15 20.70 -10.75
CA ILE A 132 15.16 19.67 -11.79
C ILE A 132 13.75 19.18 -12.09
N LEU A 133 12.96 18.80 -11.06
CA LEU A 133 11.60 18.28 -11.25
C LEU A 133 10.64 19.35 -11.80
N LEU A 134 10.87 20.61 -11.50
CA LEU A 134 10.06 21.73 -12.04
C LEU A 134 10.50 22.19 -13.43
N SER A 135 11.61 21.70 -13.98
CA SER A 135 12.02 21.98 -15.35
C SER A 135 10.92 21.58 -16.36
N PRO A 136 10.67 22.39 -17.42
CA PRO A 136 9.58 22.13 -18.35
C PRO A 136 9.68 20.81 -19.13
N ASP A 137 10.89 20.34 -19.35
CA ASP A 137 11.21 19.13 -20.10
C ASP A 137 11.30 17.86 -19.24
N VAL A 138 11.23 17.99 -17.91
CA VAL A 138 11.28 16.87 -16.95
C VAL A 138 9.86 16.50 -16.51
N PHE A 139 9.57 15.20 -16.50
CA PHE A 139 8.30 14.65 -16.03
C PHE A 139 8.48 13.76 -14.80
N TYR A 140 7.56 13.83 -13.86
CA TYR A 140 7.60 12.95 -12.70
C TYR A 140 6.22 12.40 -12.33
N GLY A 141 6.23 11.26 -11.64
CA GLY A 141 5.04 10.60 -11.17
C GLY A 141 4.95 10.58 -9.65
N ARG A 142 3.74 10.46 -9.15
CA ARG A 142 3.40 10.25 -7.74
C ARG A 142 2.13 9.44 -7.61
N SER A 143 1.91 8.81 -6.48
CA SER A 143 0.64 8.14 -6.24
C SER A 143 -0.46 9.11 -5.79
N ASP A 144 -1.71 8.65 -5.91
CA ASP A 144 -2.90 9.41 -5.50
C ASP A 144 -2.97 9.50 -3.98
N PRO A 145 -2.96 10.70 -3.39
CA PRO A 145 -3.04 10.87 -1.94
C PRO A 145 -4.37 10.38 -1.33
N HIS A 146 -5.42 10.21 -2.14
CA HIS A 146 -6.71 9.70 -1.68
C HIS A 146 -6.81 8.17 -1.68
N ALA A 147 -5.83 7.48 -2.26
CA ALA A 147 -5.81 6.03 -2.42
C ALA A 147 -4.60 5.36 -1.71
N ASP A 148 -3.49 6.09 -1.63
CA ASP A 148 -2.19 5.53 -1.23
C ASP A 148 -1.42 6.46 -0.29
N PRO A 149 -0.90 5.93 0.85
CA PRO A 149 -0.04 6.67 1.77
C PRO A 149 1.18 7.33 1.13
N CYS A 150 1.83 6.70 0.14
CA CYS A 150 2.95 7.31 -0.58
C CYS A 150 2.54 8.64 -1.24
N GLY A 151 1.29 8.72 -1.71
CA GLY A 151 0.74 9.94 -2.32
C GLY A 151 0.63 11.10 -1.34
N TYR A 152 -0.02 10.92 -0.20
CA TYR A 152 -0.12 12.00 0.78
C TYR A 152 1.22 12.29 1.48
N ARG A 153 2.08 11.30 1.66
CA ARG A 153 3.44 11.49 2.17
C ARG A 153 4.33 12.26 1.19
N THR A 154 4.11 12.11 -0.10
CA THR A 154 4.73 13.00 -1.10
C THR A 154 4.31 14.46 -0.87
N VAL A 155 3.02 14.71 -0.59
CA VAL A 155 2.56 16.07 -0.28
C VAL A 155 3.15 16.57 1.03
N PHE A 156 3.26 15.72 2.06
CA PHE A 156 3.93 16.08 3.31
C PHE A 156 5.40 16.43 3.10
N ALA A 157 6.14 15.61 2.34
CA ALA A 157 7.53 15.88 1.99
C ALA A 157 7.67 17.22 1.25
N LEU A 158 6.74 17.57 0.36
CA LEU A 158 6.73 18.87 -0.33
C LEU A 158 6.45 20.04 0.63
N GLN A 159 5.53 19.89 1.59
CA GLN A 159 5.24 20.91 2.60
C GLN A 159 6.45 21.12 3.52
N LEU A 160 7.04 20.05 4.01
CA LEU A 160 8.23 20.08 4.84
C LEU A 160 9.45 20.66 4.09
N ALA A 161 9.62 20.30 2.81
CA ALA A 161 10.67 20.83 1.97
C ALA A 161 10.52 22.34 1.73
N GLN A 162 9.29 22.81 1.50
CA GLN A 162 9.02 24.24 1.36
C GLN A 162 9.44 24.99 2.62
N GLU A 163 9.12 24.48 3.83
CA GLU A 163 9.54 25.07 5.11
C GLU A 163 11.06 25.01 5.28
N TYR A 164 11.65 23.85 5.07
CA TYR A 164 13.09 23.60 5.23
C TYR A 164 13.95 24.54 4.36
N TYR A 165 13.63 24.63 3.06
CA TYR A 165 14.38 25.50 2.16
C TYR A 165 14.05 26.98 2.36
N THR A 166 12.86 27.33 2.86
CA THR A 166 12.56 28.72 3.25
C THR A 166 13.47 29.15 4.39
N GLY A 167 13.65 28.30 5.41
CA GLY A 167 14.52 28.57 6.54
C GLY A 167 15.99 28.74 6.14
N SER A 168 16.48 27.90 5.19
CA SER A 168 17.88 27.94 4.75
C SER A 168 18.20 29.01 3.69
N LYS A 169 17.23 29.39 2.84
CA LYS A 169 17.41 30.31 1.71
C LYS A 169 16.76 31.69 1.90
N GLY A 170 16.03 31.90 3.01
CA GLY A 170 15.33 33.14 3.33
C GLY A 170 14.03 33.38 2.56
N LYS A 171 13.71 32.51 1.57
CA LYS A 171 12.43 32.47 0.85
C LYS A 171 12.13 31.07 0.33
N ALA A 172 10.87 30.76 0.15
CA ALA A 172 10.44 29.49 -0.48
C ALA A 172 10.96 29.41 -1.92
N PRO A 173 11.70 28.36 -2.30
CA PRO A 173 12.15 28.19 -3.69
C PRO A 173 11.03 27.71 -4.60
N PHE A 174 9.92 27.20 -4.08
CA PHE A 174 8.72 26.72 -4.79
C PHE A 174 7.50 26.78 -3.86
N GLN A 175 6.32 26.63 -4.45
CA GLN A 175 5.07 26.37 -3.73
C GLN A 175 4.70 24.89 -3.86
N VAL A 176 4.01 24.32 -2.88
CA VAL A 176 3.52 22.92 -2.95
C VAL A 176 2.65 22.72 -4.18
N SER A 177 1.85 23.73 -4.57
CA SER A 177 1.00 23.72 -5.78
C SER A 177 1.79 23.54 -7.07
N ASP A 178 3.04 24.03 -7.15
CA ASP A 178 3.88 23.88 -8.34
C ASP A 178 4.11 22.39 -8.65
N PHE A 179 4.16 21.56 -7.60
CA PHE A 179 4.30 20.11 -7.73
C PHE A 179 2.95 19.41 -7.85
N THR A 180 1.96 19.79 -7.08
CA THR A 180 0.68 19.06 -7.07
C THR A 180 -0.14 19.28 -8.34
N GLU A 181 0.02 20.40 -9.02
CA GLU A 181 -0.65 20.69 -10.28
C GLU A 181 0.13 20.23 -11.52
N LYS A 182 1.46 20.16 -11.44
CA LYS A 182 2.29 19.62 -12.52
C LYS A 182 2.11 18.10 -12.65
N ASP A 183 2.14 17.62 -13.88
CA ASP A 183 2.18 16.19 -14.23
C ASP A 183 1.05 15.32 -13.65
N ARG A 184 -0.13 15.90 -13.39
CA ARG A 184 -1.32 15.18 -12.86
C ARG A 184 -1.70 13.95 -13.68
N ARG A 185 -1.39 13.89 -14.96
CA ARG A 185 -1.60 12.72 -15.85
C ARG A 185 -0.80 11.50 -15.43
N PHE A 186 0.25 11.67 -14.65
CA PHE A 186 1.12 10.60 -14.15
C PHE A 186 0.82 10.22 -12.69
N ILE A 187 -0.32 10.62 -12.14
CA ILE A 187 -0.82 10.12 -10.87
C ILE A 187 -1.30 8.70 -11.05
N ARG A 188 -0.95 7.79 -10.12
CA ARG A 188 -1.37 6.38 -10.12
C ARG A 188 -2.01 6.02 -8.78
N PRO A 189 -2.96 5.06 -8.77
CA PRO A 189 -3.63 4.62 -7.53
C PRO A 189 -2.68 4.05 -6.49
N LYS A 190 -1.55 3.48 -6.90
CA LYS A 190 -0.48 2.99 -6.02
C LYS A 190 0.90 3.34 -6.56
N GLU A 191 1.85 3.48 -5.68
CA GLU A 191 3.20 3.97 -5.98
C GLU A 191 3.98 3.03 -6.92
N VAL A 192 3.82 1.72 -6.80
CA VAL A 192 4.55 0.75 -7.64
C VAL A 192 4.09 0.75 -9.10
N ASP A 193 2.92 1.29 -9.42
CA ASP A 193 2.46 1.44 -10.81
C ASP A 193 3.31 2.48 -11.58
N LEU A 194 4.02 3.36 -10.87
CA LEU A 194 4.95 4.32 -11.44
C LEU A 194 6.20 3.67 -12.03
N LEU A 195 6.57 2.47 -11.56
CA LEU A 195 7.74 1.72 -12.05
C LEU A 195 7.64 1.46 -13.57
N ALA A 196 6.45 1.12 -14.06
CA ALA A 196 6.22 0.91 -15.49
C ALA A 196 6.39 2.20 -16.30
N LEU A 197 5.95 3.34 -15.77
CA LEU A 197 6.13 4.65 -16.41
C LEU A 197 7.59 5.07 -16.43
N LEU A 198 8.32 4.84 -15.33
CA LEU A 198 9.76 5.12 -15.27
C LEU A 198 10.55 4.21 -16.23
N GLY A 199 10.24 2.92 -16.24
CA GLY A 199 10.88 1.94 -17.13
C GLY A 199 10.67 2.22 -18.61
N SER A 200 9.48 2.72 -19.00
CA SER A 200 9.16 3.13 -20.37
C SER A 200 9.62 4.55 -20.72
N GLN A 201 10.25 5.27 -19.79
CA GLN A 201 10.66 6.68 -19.95
C GLN A 201 9.49 7.66 -20.20
N ALA A 202 8.27 7.29 -19.81
CA ALA A 202 7.13 8.21 -19.81
C ALA A 202 7.27 9.27 -18.71
N ILE A 203 7.99 8.95 -17.64
CA ILE A 203 8.43 9.87 -16.58
C ILE A 203 9.94 9.71 -16.36
N ASP A 204 10.57 10.74 -15.82
CA ASP A 204 11.99 10.77 -15.49
C ASP A 204 12.23 10.45 -14.02
N TYR A 205 11.33 10.88 -13.16
CA TYR A 205 11.43 10.77 -11.71
C TYR A 205 10.11 10.32 -11.10
N MET A 206 10.18 9.72 -9.90
CA MET A 206 8.99 9.43 -9.11
C MET A 206 9.28 9.56 -7.62
N PHE A 207 8.29 10.05 -6.88
CA PHE A 207 8.29 9.95 -5.43
C PHE A 207 7.86 8.54 -5.04
N ILE A 208 8.69 7.87 -4.23
CA ILE A 208 8.47 6.48 -3.84
C ILE A 208 9.19 6.17 -2.52
N TYR A 209 8.91 5.04 -1.93
CA TYR A 209 9.62 4.55 -0.75
C TYR A 209 11.04 4.06 -1.09
N LYS A 210 12.00 4.32 -0.20
CA LYS A 210 13.40 3.90 -0.35
C LYS A 210 13.54 2.40 -0.54
N SER A 211 12.77 1.59 0.21
CA SER A 211 12.78 0.13 0.06
C SER A 211 12.45 -0.32 -1.37
N VAL A 212 11.46 0.30 -2.01
CA VAL A 212 11.07 -0.04 -3.40
C VAL A 212 12.20 0.30 -4.38
N ALA A 213 12.84 1.46 -4.22
CA ALA A 213 13.99 1.82 -5.06
C ALA A 213 15.14 0.81 -4.91
N LEU A 214 15.43 0.36 -3.69
CA LEU A 214 16.45 -0.68 -3.43
C LEU A 214 16.06 -2.03 -4.07
N GLN A 215 14.81 -2.47 -3.91
CA GLN A 215 14.29 -3.72 -4.48
C GLN A 215 14.37 -3.75 -6.01
N HIS A 216 14.15 -2.60 -6.66
CA HIS A 216 14.21 -2.45 -8.11
C HIS A 216 15.56 -1.92 -8.64
N ARG A 217 16.56 -1.78 -7.77
CA ARG A 217 17.91 -1.29 -8.10
C ARG A 217 17.91 0.04 -8.86
N LEU A 218 17.01 0.94 -8.45
CA LEU A 218 16.91 2.27 -9.04
C LEU A 218 17.94 3.21 -8.41
N ARG A 219 18.38 4.21 -9.17
CA ARG A 219 19.04 5.38 -8.62
C ARG A 219 18.01 6.22 -7.85
N TYR A 220 18.44 6.93 -6.83
CA TYR A 220 17.58 7.82 -6.09
C TYR A 220 18.34 9.00 -5.48
N VAL A 221 17.60 10.09 -5.25
CA VAL A 221 18.01 11.19 -4.40
C VAL A 221 17.43 10.94 -3.02
N GLU A 222 18.29 10.92 -2.01
CA GLU A 222 17.86 10.89 -0.62
C GLU A 222 17.51 12.31 -0.18
N LEU A 223 16.31 12.49 0.34
CA LEU A 223 15.86 13.77 0.87
C LEU A 223 16.40 13.96 2.30
N PRO A 224 16.65 15.21 2.75
CA PRO A 224 17.01 15.48 4.15
C PRO A 224 16.06 14.79 5.14
N THR A 225 16.57 14.41 6.30
CA THR A 225 15.79 13.72 7.34
C THR A 225 14.56 14.52 7.79
N GLU A 226 14.66 15.84 7.79
CA GLU A 226 13.57 16.75 8.09
C GLU A 226 12.42 16.70 7.07
N ILE A 227 12.66 16.09 5.89
CA ILE A 227 11.70 16.04 4.77
C ILE A 227 11.20 14.61 4.52
N ASN A 228 12.07 13.61 4.66
CA ASN A 228 11.85 12.24 4.14
C ASN A 228 10.91 11.36 4.98
N LEU A 229 10.46 11.83 6.14
CA LEU A 229 9.57 11.11 7.07
C LEU A 229 10.17 9.79 7.61
N GLY A 230 11.50 9.64 7.63
CA GLY A 230 12.17 8.39 8.02
C GLY A 230 12.65 8.35 9.46
N ASP A 231 12.66 9.45 10.20
CA ASP A 231 13.26 9.56 11.53
C ASP A 231 12.21 9.67 12.64
N ASN A 232 12.15 8.68 13.53
CA ASN A 232 11.22 8.66 14.65
C ASN A 232 11.42 9.81 15.65
N THR A 233 12.62 10.40 15.72
CA THR A 233 12.91 11.54 16.61
C THR A 233 12.31 12.84 16.10
N LEU A 234 11.91 12.90 14.83
CA LEU A 234 11.31 14.07 14.18
C LEU A 234 9.79 14.01 14.08
N ALA A 235 9.11 13.17 14.86
CA ALA A 235 7.66 13.01 14.80
C ALA A 235 6.89 14.34 14.97
N GLU A 236 7.27 15.19 15.93
CA GLU A 236 6.65 16.50 16.13
C GLU A 236 6.91 17.46 14.97
N HIS A 237 8.09 17.38 14.35
CA HIS A 237 8.41 18.16 13.17
C HIS A 237 7.55 17.74 11.96
N TYR A 238 7.41 16.44 11.73
CA TYR A 238 6.59 15.91 10.63
C TYR A 238 5.11 16.23 10.79
N ALA A 239 4.61 16.33 12.04
CA ALA A 239 3.22 16.65 12.33
C ALA A 239 2.77 18.06 11.88
N LYS A 240 3.70 18.94 11.49
CA LYS A 240 3.39 20.23 10.84
C LYS A 240 2.76 20.03 9.45
N ALA A 241 3.08 18.94 8.77
CA ALA A 241 2.50 18.59 7.47
C ALA A 241 1.14 17.91 7.67
N GLN A 242 0.12 18.38 6.97
CA GLN A 242 -1.23 17.83 7.06
C GLN A 242 -1.91 17.86 5.70
N LEU A 243 -2.80 16.89 5.46
CA LEU A 243 -3.62 16.85 4.26
C LEU A 243 -5.00 16.27 4.57
N LYS A 244 -6.03 16.86 3.98
CA LYS A 244 -7.38 16.32 4.01
C LYS A 244 -7.55 15.34 2.86
N ILE A 245 -7.83 14.08 3.18
CA ILE A 245 -8.09 13.02 2.20
C ILE A 245 -9.56 12.58 2.27
N ARG A 246 -10.03 11.81 1.28
CA ARG A 246 -11.37 11.22 1.29
C ARG A 246 -11.50 10.21 2.44
N GLY A 247 -12.58 10.29 3.21
CA GLY A 247 -12.94 9.33 4.26
C GLY A 247 -13.60 8.06 3.72
N ASN A 248 -14.28 7.33 4.61
CA ASN A 248 -14.91 6.04 4.29
C ASN A 248 -16.21 6.17 3.49
N SER A 249 -16.91 7.30 3.58
CA SER A 249 -18.18 7.53 2.89
C SER A 249 -18.08 8.67 1.87
N PRO A 250 -18.91 8.67 0.81
CA PRO A 250 -18.99 9.80 -0.10
C PRO A 250 -19.29 11.11 0.64
N GLY A 251 -18.44 12.11 0.46
CA GLY A 251 -18.53 13.40 1.14
C GLY A 251 -17.76 13.49 2.45
N ASP A 252 -17.37 12.38 3.04
CA ASP A 252 -16.50 12.36 4.22
C ASP A 252 -15.05 12.68 3.88
N SER A 253 -14.37 13.16 4.90
CA SER A 253 -12.94 13.42 4.81
C SER A 253 -12.24 13.21 6.15
N VAL A 254 -11.02 12.74 6.06
CA VAL A 254 -10.12 12.52 7.19
C VAL A 254 -8.90 13.41 7.02
N VAL A 255 -8.45 14.02 8.12
CA VAL A 255 -7.18 14.74 8.14
C VAL A 255 -6.10 13.73 8.51
N VAL A 256 -5.16 13.52 7.58
CA VAL A 256 -3.93 12.78 7.86
C VAL A 256 -2.82 13.76 8.20
N THR A 257 -2.00 13.37 9.16
CA THR A 257 -0.90 14.20 9.68
C THR A 257 0.43 13.49 9.43
N GLY A 258 1.45 14.25 9.11
CA GLY A 258 2.80 13.73 8.90
C GLY A 258 3.33 13.03 10.16
N THR A 259 3.81 11.80 9.96
CA THR A 259 4.44 10.98 11.00
C THR A 259 5.62 10.23 10.38
N PRO A 260 6.53 9.72 11.20
CA PRO A 260 7.51 8.75 10.72
C PRO A 260 6.82 7.58 10.00
N ILE A 261 7.42 7.15 8.89
CA ILE A 261 6.83 6.09 8.06
C ILE A 261 6.90 4.76 8.77
N THR A 262 5.76 4.29 9.26
CA THR A 262 5.62 3.04 9.97
C THR A 262 4.58 2.17 9.28
N TYR A 263 5.01 1.00 8.83
CA TYR A 263 4.12 -0.03 8.30
C TYR A 263 3.51 -0.82 9.44
N SER A 264 2.25 -1.13 9.31
CA SER A 264 1.55 -1.94 10.29
C SER A 264 0.59 -2.93 9.62
N PHE A 265 0.16 -3.92 10.38
CA PHE A 265 -0.85 -4.87 9.93
C PHE A 265 -1.94 -5.06 10.98
N THR A 266 -3.06 -5.59 10.51
CA THR A 266 -4.16 -6.06 11.35
C THR A 266 -4.74 -7.35 10.79
N ILE A 267 -5.44 -8.10 11.66
CA ILE A 267 -6.32 -9.21 11.30
C ILE A 267 -7.75 -8.67 11.41
N PRO A 268 -8.45 -8.44 10.30
CA PRO A 268 -9.82 -7.91 10.34
C PRO A 268 -10.81 -8.87 11.00
N HIS A 269 -11.91 -8.33 11.55
CA HIS A 269 -12.96 -9.12 12.19
C HIS A 269 -13.61 -10.15 11.27
N ASN A 270 -13.60 -9.89 9.95
CA ASN A 270 -14.14 -10.76 8.92
C ASN A 270 -13.10 -11.71 8.31
N ALA A 271 -11.95 -11.91 8.98
CA ALA A 271 -10.95 -12.89 8.56
C ALA A 271 -11.56 -14.29 8.49
N GLU A 272 -11.30 -15.00 7.40
CA GLU A 272 -11.80 -16.35 7.20
C GLU A 272 -10.92 -17.41 7.86
N ASN A 273 -9.60 -17.16 7.96
CA ASN A 273 -8.62 -18.04 8.58
C ASN A 273 -7.78 -17.32 9.66
N PRO A 274 -8.40 -16.85 10.76
CA PRO A 274 -7.72 -16.04 11.77
C PRO A 274 -6.56 -16.77 12.45
N GLU A 275 -6.67 -18.09 12.69
CA GLU A 275 -5.57 -18.89 13.28
C GLU A 275 -4.34 -18.96 12.37
N LEU A 276 -4.53 -19.07 11.05
CA LEU A 276 -3.44 -19.07 10.09
C LEU A 276 -2.84 -17.66 9.96
N ALA A 277 -3.70 -16.64 9.99
CA ALA A 277 -3.27 -15.22 10.02
C ALA A 277 -2.39 -14.92 11.24
N GLU A 278 -2.77 -15.41 12.43
CA GLU A 278 -1.93 -15.28 13.64
C GLU A 278 -0.59 -15.99 13.53
N LYS A 279 -0.54 -17.18 12.91
CA LYS A 279 0.72 -17.88 12.65
C LYS A 279 1.63 -17.07 11.75
N PHE A 280 1.06 -16.51 10.66
CA PHE A 280 1.79 -15.64 9.75
C PHE A 280 2.22 -14.32 10.43
N ALA A 281 1.38 -13.71 11.25
CA ALA A 281 1.70 -12.52 12.02
C ALA A 281 2.87 -12.74 13.00
N ARG A 282 2.90 -13.90 13.68
CA ARG A 282 4.05 -14.28 14.53
C ARG A 282 5.33 -14.43 13.71
N PHE A 283 5.25 -15.11 12.56
CA PHE A 283 6.39 -15.25 11.65
C PHE A 283 6.85 -13.88 11.11
N LEU A 284 5.94 -13.00 10.73
CA LEU A 284 6.25 -11.66 10.25
C LEU A 284 7.06 -10.84 11.27
N LYS A 285 6.77 -11.01 12.56
CA LYS A 285 7.43 -10.31 13.67
C LYS A 285 8.68 -11.03 14.20
N ASP A 286 8.92 -12.26 13.78
CA ASP A 286 10.08 -13.03 14.23
C ASP A 286 11.38 -12.39 13.73
N PRO A 287 12.33 -12.02 14.63
CA PRO A 287 13.61 -11.41 14.27
C PRO A 287 14.46 -12.22 13.28
N ASP A 288 14.43 -13.56 13.38
CA ASP A 288 15.18 -14.50 12.54
C ASP A 288 14.36 -15.01 11.34
N GLY A 289 13.05 -14.76 11.34
CA GLY A 289 12.09 -15.09 10.30
C GLY A 289 11.77 -13.88 9.41
N GLY A 290 10.54 -13.40 9.54
CA GLY A 290 10.00 -12.33 8.68
C GLY A 290 10.78 -11.02 8.77
N GLN A 291 11.21 -10.60 9.96
CA GLN A 291 12.00 -9.39 10.14
C GLN A 291 13.35 -9.43 9.42
N LYS A 292 13.98 -10.59 9.35
CA LYS A 292 15.23 -10.76 8.58
C LYS A 292 14.99 -10.57 7.09
N ILE A 293 13.87 -11.05 6.56
CA ILE A 293 13.48 -10.88 5.16
C ILE A 293 13.20 -9.41 4.87
N LEU A 294 12.43 -8.73 5.73
CA LEU A 294 12.11 -7.31 5.58
C LEU A 294 13.37 -6.44 5.56
N ARG A 295 14.28 -6.63 6.53
CA ARG A 295 15.57 -5.91 6.56
C ARG A 295 16.40 -6.13 5.29
N ALA A 296 16.45 -7.37 4.77
CA ALA A 296 17.16 -7.67 3.53
C ALA A 296 16.55 -6.97 2.30
N MET A 297 15.28 -6.54 2.40
CA MET A 297 14.56 -5.81 1.37
C MET A 297 14.45 -4.30 1.62
N GLY A 298 15.19 -3.79 2.62
CA GLY A 298 15.28 -2.36 2.91
C GLY A 298 14.13 -1.79 3.75
N GLN A 299 13.47 -2.65 4.53
CA GLN A 299 12.36 -2.27 5.44
C GLN A 299 12.68 -2.60 6.89
#